data_f717d4cc5e9ba1220b7c9c6a811db3ff
#
_entry.id   f717d4cc5e9ba1220b7c9c6a811db3ff
#
_cell.length_a   1.000
_cell.length_b   1.000
_cell.length_c   1.000
_cell.angle_alpha   90.00
_cell.angle_beta   90.00
_cell.angle_gamma   90.00
#
_symmetry.space_group_name_H-M   'P 1'
#
loop_
_entity.id
_entity.type
_entity.pdbx_description
1 polymer ?
#
loop_
_entity_poly.entity_id
_entity_poly.type
_entity_poly.pdbx_seq_one_letter_code
_entity_poly.pdbx_strand_id
1 'polypeptide(L)'
;MIKTVFLDLDDTILDFQKGERIAIRNTFLQMGIEPSEEIIQKYIEINLKCWQALERGEMTREQVLVGRFDRLFETLGFEHSATNAQNIYEDLLSREHDFLPGGKELLEQFKACGKYKLYMATNGIPEVQKPRIADSGVGEYFDIIFISEEIGYAKPQKCFFDKCFEMIEDFNKDEAIIVGDSLSSDIMGGINAGIKTCHFNPWDKPYTNIKPDYKINKLSELIPLLDSIK
;
A
#
# COMPACT_ATOMS: atom_id res chain seq x y z
N MET A 1 -0.84 -24.25 -9.79
CA MET A 1 -0.23 -24.08 -8.43
C MET A 1 0.46 -22.74 -8.38
N ILE A 2 0.26 -21.94 -7.32
CA ILE A 2 0.91 -20.63 -7.19
C ILE A 2 2.41 -20.79 -6.92
N LYS A 3 3.22 -19.96 -7.59
CA LYS A 3 4.68 -19.85 -7.39
C LYS A 3 5.11 -18.39 -7.18
N THR A 4 4.35 -17.44 -7.71
CA THR A 4 4.64 -16.00 -7.70
C THR A 4 3.61 -15.27 -6.88
N VAL A 5 4.06 -14.59 -5.82
CA VAL A 5 3.20 -13.84 -4.91
C VAL A 5 3.62 -12.39 -4.91
N PHE A 6 2.73 -11.53 -5.38
CA PHE A 6 2.84 -10.09 -5.19
C PHE A 6 2.17 -9.74 -3.85
N LEU A 7 2.88 -9.03 -2.99
CA LEU A 7 2.35 -8.50 -1.74
C LEU A 7 2.33 -6.98 -1.80
N ASP A 8 1.21 -6.38 -1.47
CA ASP A 8 1.19 -4.97 -1.13
C ASP A 8 1.93 -4.73 0.18
N LEU A 9 2.31 -3.48 0.46
CA LEU A 9 3.06 -3.12 1.66
C LEU A 9 2.17 -2.50 2.73
N ASP A 10 1.49 -1.41 2.39
CA ASP A 10 0.74 -0.56 3.30
C ASP A 10 -0.60 -1.19 3.68
N ASP A 11 -0.87 -1.33 4.98
CA ASP A 11 -2.05 -2.02 5.53
C ASP A 11 -2.18 -3.50 5.10
N THR A 12 -1.08 -4.04 4.53
CA THR A 12 -0.96 -5.47 4.21
C THR A 12 0.17 -6.13 5.02
N ILE A 13 1.36 -5.55 5.02
CA ILE A 13 2.52 -6.01 5.80
C ILE A 13 2.89 -5.00 6.88
N LEU A 14 2.98 -3.71 6.54
CA LEU A 14 3.23 -2.63 7.49
C LEU A 14 1.93 -1.93 7.86
N ASP A 15 1.81 -1.50 9.13
CA ASP A 15 0.66 -0.79 9.70
C ASP A 15 0.68 0.68 9.27
N PHE A 16 0.20 0.94 8.05
CA PHE A 16 0.16 2.29 7.50
C PHE A 16 -0.80 3.19 8.27
N GLN A 17 -1.98 2.69 8.66
CA GLN A 17 -2.96 3.49 9.40
C GLN A 17 -2.38 4.04 10.71
N LYS A 18 -1.61 3.22 11.44
CA LYS A 18 -0.91 3.67 12.64
C LYS A 18 0.16 4.71 12.29
N GLY A 19 1.01 4.42 11.31
CA GLY A 19 2.08 5.32 10.88
C GLY A 19 1.56 6.66 10.37
N GLU A 20 0.51 6.65 9.54
CA GLU A 20 -0.19 7.84 9.06
C GLU A 20 -0.68 8.74 10.21
N ARG A 21 -1.33 8.14 11.21
CA ARG A 21 -1.84 8.89 12.37
C ARG A 21 -0.72 9.53 13.20
N ILE A 22 0.39 8.82 13.39
CA ILE A 22 1.56 9.35 14.10
C ILE A 22 2.20 10.49 13.29
N ALA A 23 2.43 10.27 12.01
CA ALA A 23 3.06 11.25 11.13
C ALA A 23 2.22 12.53 11.02
N ILE A 24 0.92 12.42 10.77
CA ILE A 24 0.05 13.61 10.63
C ILE A 24 -0.10 14.41 11.93
N ARG A 25 -0.21 13.71 13.08
CA ARG A 25 -0.23 14.37 14.39
C ARG A 25 1.04 15.19 14.60
N ASN A 26 2.19 14.61 14.34
CA ASN A 26 3.48 15.27 14.51
C ASN A 26 3.71 16.38 13.48
N THR A 27 3.20 16.23 12.25
CA THR A 27 3.19 17.31 11.25
C THR A 27 2.46 18.54 11.76
N PHE A 28 1.25 18.36 12.30
CA PHE A 28 0.48 19.49 12.87
C PHE A 28 1.20 20.15 14.03
N LEU A 29 1.77 19.38 14.96
CA LEU A 29 2.54 19.92 16.08
C LEU A 29 3.72 20.75 15.60
N GLN A 30 4.48 20.28 14.59
CA GLN A 30 5.60 21.03 14.01
C GLN A 30 5.14 22.33 13.31
N MET A 31 3.92 22.35 12.79
CA MET A 31 3.33 23.52 12.16
C MET A 31 2.65 24.48 13.17
N GLY A 32 2.65 24.15 14.46
CA GLY A 32 1.96 24.94 15.51
C GLY A 32 0.44 24.77 15.49
N ILE A 33 -0.08 23.70 14.86
CA ILE A 33 -1.50 23.36 14.85
C ILE A 33 -1.74 22.33 15.95
N GLU A 34 -2.72 22.57 16.85
CA GLU A 34 -3.12 21.59 17.86
C GLU A 34 -3.83 20.40 17.18
N PRO A 35 -3.31 19.17 17.27
CA PRO A 35 -3.82 18.03 16.52
C PRO A 35 -5.00 17.36 17.23
N SER A 36 -6.20 17.91 17.11
CA SER A 36 -7.41 17.24 17.60
C SER A 36 -7.72 15.97 16.79
N GLU A 37 -8.43 15.01 17.39
CA GLU A 37 -8.86 13.79 16.67
C GLU A 37 -9.76 14.14 15.46
N GLU A 38 -10.55 15.19 15.54
CA GLU A 38 -11.40 15.66 14.45
C GLU A 38 -10.56 16.10 13.24
N ILE A 39 -9.49 16.86 13.46
CA ILE A 39 -8.58 17.32 12.40
C ILE A 39 -7.85 16.14 11.78
N ILE A 40 -7.34 15.22 12.61
CA ILE A 40 -6.63 14.00 12.13
C ILE A 40 -7.59 13.16 11.30
N GLN A 41 -8.80 12.90 11.77
CA GLN A 41 -9.77 12.11 11.02
C GLN A 41 -10.17 12.79 9.71
N LYS A 42 -10.30 14.11 9.71
CA LYS A 42 -10.58 14.90 8.49
C LYS A 42 -9.46 14.76 7.46
N TYR A 43 -8.19 14.79 7.90
CA TYR A 43 -7.06 14.53 7.03
C TYR A 43 -7.12 13.14 6.42
N ILE A 44 -7.34 12.09 7.23
CA ILE A 44 -7.41 10.69 6.77
C ILE A 44 -8.49 10.53 5.70
N GLU A 45 -9.67 11.12 5.90
CA GLU A 45 -10.76 11.08 4.91
C GLU A 45 -10.40 11.76 3.59
N ILE A 46 -9.74 12.92 3.67
CA ILE A 46 -9.30 13.67 2.47
C ILE A 46 -8.19 12.90 1.76
N ASN A 47 -7.20 12.39 2.50
CA ASN A 47 -6.11 11.59 1.96
C ASN A 47 -6.63 10.38 1.20
N LEU A 48 -7.51 9.59 1.82
CA LEU A 48 -8.13 8.42 1.17
C LEU A 48 -8.85 8.80 -0.14
N LYS A 49 -9.63 9.88 -0.14
CA LYS A 49 -10.33 10.34 -1.34
C LYS A 49 -9.37 10.78 -2.46
N CYS A 50 -8.25 11.41 -2.10
CA CYS A 50 -7.24 11.82 -3.07
C CYS A 50 -6.54 10.61 -3.70
N TRP A 51 -6.13 9.60 -2.90
CA TRP A 51 -5.55 8.37 -3.43
C TRP A 51 -6.53 7.60 -4.33
N GLN A 52 -7.80 7.49 -3.94
CA GLN A 52 -8.85 6.89 -4.78
C GLN A 52 -9.05 7.66 -6.09
N ALA A 53 -8.94 8.98 -6.08
CA ALA A 53 -9.01 9.79 -7.29
C ALA A 53 -7.81 9.55 -8.23
N LEU A 54 -6.61 9.35 -7.68
CA LEU A 54 -5.43 8.92 -8.44
C LEU A 54 -5.65 7.55 -9.10
N GLU A 55 -6.16 6.57 -8.35
CA GLU A 55 -6.46 5.22 -8.86
C GLU A 55 -7.46 5.24 -10.03
N ARG A 56 -8.41 6.19 -10.02
CA ARG A 56 -9.36 6.42 -11.12
C ARG A 56 -8.80 7.27 -12.25
N GLY A 57 -7.57 7.80 -12.12
CA GLY A 57 -6.97 8.69 -13.12
C GLY A 57 -7.53 10.12 -13.11
N GLU A 58 -8.25 10.53 -12.08
CA GLU A 58 -8.86 11.86 -11.91
C GLU A 58 -7.89 12.89 -11.32
N MET A 59 -6.82 12.43 -10.70
CA MET A 59 -5.75 13.27 -10.12
C MET A 59 -4.37 12.75 -10.52
N THR A 60 -3.40 13.66 -10.63
CA THR A 60 -1.99 13.29 -10.70
C THR A 60 -1.44 13.05 -9.29
N ARG A 61 -0.30 12.37 -9.19
CA ARG A 61 0.37 12.14 -7.90
C ARG A 61 0.70 13.45 -7.18
N GLU A 62 1.24 14.43 -7.87
CA GLU A 62 1.53 15.75 -7.31
C GLU A 62 0.27 16.42 -6.71
N GLN A 63 -0.86 16.31 -7.44
CA GLN A 63 -2.15 16.81 -6.95
C GLN A 63 -2.64 16.05 -5.71
N VAL A 64 -2.30 14.78 -5.55
CA VAL A 64 -2.60 14.01 -4.32
C VAL A 64 -1.73 14.52 -3.17
N LEU A 65 -0.42 14.56 -3.37
CA LEU A 65 0.55 14.80 -2.29
C LEU A 65 0.38 16.17 -1.64
N VAL A 66 0.33 17.24 -2.43
CA VAL A 66 0.16 18.61 -1.92
C VAL A 66 -1.32 18.93 -1.75
N GLY A 67 -2.16 18.56 -2.72
CA GLY A 67 -3.57 18.96 -2.75
C GLY A 67 -4.41 18.39 -1.60
N ARG A 68 -4.00 17.30 -0.94
CA ARG A 68 -4.68 16.83 0.28
C ARG A 68 -4.55 17.82 1.43
N PHE A 69 -3.38 18.49 1.56
CA PHE A 69 -3.17 19.52 2.57
C PHE A 69 -3.85 20.84 2.18
N ASP A 70 -3.83 21.24 0.91
CA ASP A 70 -4.58 22.41 0.43
C ASP A 70 -6.08 22.27 0.80
N ARG A 71 -6.68 21.13 0.45
CA ARG A 71 -8.09 20.85 0.75
C ARG A 71 -8.38 20.84 2.25
N LEU A 72 -7.45 20.26 3.04
CA LEU A 72 -7.61 20.25 4.49
C LEU A 72 -7.59 21.67 5.06
N PHE A 73 -6.59 22.46 4.68
CA PHE A 73 -6.42 23.82 5.19
C PHE A 73 -7.55 24.74 4.74
N GLU A 74 -7.98 24.62 3.49
CA GLU A 74 -9.19 25.33 3.01
C GLU A 74 -10.44 24.95 3.83
N THR A 75 -10.64 23.65 4.09
CA THR A 75 -11.81 23.17 4.85
C THR A 75 -11.81 23.67 6.30
N LEU A 76 -10.63 23.80 6.90
CA LEU A 76 -10.45 24.22 8.29
C LEU A 76 -10.26 25.73 8.46
N GLY A 77 -10.11 26.47 7.36
CA GLY A 77 -9.82 27.91 7.39
C GLY A 77 -8.42 28.23 7.92
N PHE A 78 -7.44 27.36 7.68
CA PHE A 78 -6.06 27.54 8.10
C PHE A 78 -5.23 28.22 7.03
N GLU A 79 -4.42 29.20 7.41
CA GLU A 79 -3.45 29.88 6.53
C GLU A 79 -2.05 29.24 6.68
N HIS A 80 -1.89 28.00 6.21
CA HIS A 80 -0.62 27.27 6.24
C HIS A 80 -0.19 26.83 4.85
N SER A 81 1.12 26.62 4.63
CA SER A 81 1.65 26.09 3.40
C SER A 81 1.43 24.59 3.28
N ALA A 82 0.64 24.16 2.31
CA ALA A 82 0.43 22.74 1.99
C ALA A 82 1.73 22.03 1.59
N THR A 83 2.60 22.70 0.83
CA THR A 83 3.91 22.15 0.46
C THR A 83 4.80 21.92 1.68
N ASN A 84 4.79 22.85 2.65
CA ASN A 84 5.55 22.66 3.88
C ASN A 84 4.98 21.50 4.72
N ALA A 85 3.65 21.41 4.82
CA ALA A 85 2.98 20.29 5.49
C ALA A 85 3.34 18.94 4.85
N GLN A 86 3.31 18.90 3.51
CA GLN A 86 3.68 17.70 2.74
C GLN A 86 5.13 17.26 3.04
N ASN A 87 6.08 18.18 2.99
CA ASN A 87 7.50 17.85 3.24
C ASN A 87 7.73 17.33 4.67
N ILE A 88 7.10 17.95 5.66
CA ILE A 88 7.18 17.50 7.07
C ILE A 88 6.54 16.12 7.22
N TYR A 89 5.37 15.93 6.59
CA TYR A 89 4.64 14.67 6.68
C TYR A 89 5.42 13.51 6.03
N GLU A 90 6.02 13.72 4.87
CA GLU A 90 6.84 12.69 4.20
C GLU A 90 8.03 12.27 5.06
N ASP A 91 8.77 13.22 5.61
CA ASP A 91 9.90 12.94 6.50
C ASP A 91 9.46 12.15 7.74
N LEU A 92 8.33 12.52 8.34
CA LEU A 92 7.80 11.81 9.50
C LEU A 92 7.26 10.42 9.15
N LEU A 93 6.50 10.30 8.06
CA LEU A 93 5.94 9.02 7.63
C LEU A 93 7.02 8.02 7.20
N SER A 94 8.12 8.51 6.63
CA SER A 94 9.25 7.67 6.22
C SER A 94 9.89 6.90 7.38
N ARG A 95 9.66 7.33 8.62
CA ARG A 95 10.18 6.71 9.86
C ARG A 95 9.21 5.71 10.50
N GLU A 96 7.97 5.67 10.01
CA GLU A 96 6.91 4.80 10.56
C GLU A 96 6.88 3.47 9.78
N HIS A 97 7.35 2.40 10.41
CA HIS A 97 7.54 1.10 9.75
C HIS A 97 7.15 -0.11 10.63
N ASP A 98 6.21 0.08 11.53
CA ASP A 98 5.68 -1.02 12.34
C ASP A 98 4.98 -2.07 11.46
N PHE A 99 5.18 -3.34 11.78
CA PHE A 99 4.47 -4.43 11.12
C PHE A 99 3.03 -4.53 11.61
N LEU A 100 2.14 -4.89 10.70
CA LEU A 100 0.82 -5.42 11.10
C LEU A 100 0.98 -6.74 11.88
N PRO A 101 0.02 -7.07 12.76
CA PRO A 101 0.02 -8.35 13.45
C PRO A 101 0.12 -9.54 12.50
N GLY A 102 1.17 -10.34 12.64
CA GLY A 102 1.46 -11.48 11.78
C GLY A 102 2.24 -11.15 10.49
N GLY A 103 2.56 -9.87 10.22
CA GLY A 103 3.26 -9.46 9.00
C GLY A 103 4.68 -10.02 8.93
N LYS A 104 5.45 -9.83 9.99
CA LYS A 104 6.81 -10.35 10.07
C LYS A 104 6.85 -11.87 10.05
N GLU A 105 6.00 -12.50 10.85
CA GLU A 105 5.87 -13.95 10.93
C GLU A 105 5.51 -14.59 9.59
N LEU A 106 4.65 -13.95 8.81
CA LEU A 106 4.31 -14.41 7.46
C LEU A 106 5.55 -14.42 6.55
N LEU A 107 6.32 -13.33 6.54
CA LEU A 107 7.52 -13.22 5.71
C LEU A 107 8.59 -14.25 6.13
N GLU A 108 8.77 -14.47 7.43
CA GLU A 108 9.64 -15.53 7.96
C GLU A 108 9.19 -16.92 7.51
N GLN A 109 7.89 -17.20 7.50
CA GLN A 109 7.33 -18.45 6.99
C GLN A 109 7.54 -18.62 5.48
N PHE A 110 7.37 -17.59 4.67
CA PHE A 110 7.70 -17.62 3.25
C PHE A 110 9.17 -17.95 3.01
N LYS A 111 10.07 -17.29 3.74
CA LYS A 111 11.52 -17.56 3.67
C LYS A 111 11.85 -18.99 4.07
N ALA A 112 11.25 -19.49 5.14
CA ALA A 112 11.49 -20.84 5.65
C ALA A 112 10.96 -21.93 4.69
N CYS A 113 9.80 -21.74 4.08
CA CYS A 113 9.25 -22.75 3.16
C CYS A 113 9.95 -22.77 1.77
N GLY A 114 10.48 -21.63 1.32
CA GLY A 114 11.25 -21.50 0.07
C GLY A 114 10.51 -21.91 -1.22
N LYS A 115 9.17 -21.99 -1.17
CA LYS A 115 8.34 -22.45 -2.29
C LYS A 115 7.94 -21.33 -3.26
N TYR A 116 7.93 -20.08 -2.78
CA TYR A 116 7.34 -18.94 -3.47
C TYR A 116 8.39 -17.89 -3.79
N LYS A 117 8.25 -17.24 -4.93
CA LYS A 117 8.93 -16.01 -5.28
C LYS A 117 8.08 -14.83 -4.79
N LEU A 118 8.67 -13.93 -4.01
CA LEU A 118 7.97 -12.80 -3.42
C LEU A 118 8.35 -11.50 -4.12
N TYR A 119 7.33 -10.74 -4.48
CA TYR A 119 7.47 -9.43 -5.10
C TYR A 119 6.64 -8.41 -4.34
N MET A 120 7.24 -7.29 -3.95
CA MET A 120 6.50 -6.18 -3.36
C MET A 120 5.91 -5.30 -4.46
N ALA A 121 4.66 -4.87 -4.30
CA ALA A 121 3.97 -4.00 -5.26
C ALA A 121 3.25 -2.87 -4.51
N THR A 122 3.89 -1.70 -4.40
CA THR A 122 3.36 -0.56 -3.63
C THR A 122 3.09 0.67 -4.48
N ASN A 123 2.00 1.39 -4.17
CA ASN A 123 1.66 2.69 -4.75
C ASN A 123 2.27 3.89 -4.02
N GLY A 124 2.99 3.65 -2.92
CA GLY A 124 3.69 4.71 -2.19
C GLY A 124 4.81 5.37 -3.02
N ILE A 125 5.34 6.47 -2.50
CA ILE A 125 6.42 7.22 -3.14
C ILE A 125 7.79 6.73 -2.65
N PRO A 126 8.84 6.77 -3.49
CA PRO A 126 10.18 6.28 -3.13
C PRO A 126 10.76 6.92 -1.88
N GLU A 127 10.54 8.23 -1.69
CA GLU A 127 11.04 9.02 -0.56
C GLU A 127 10.51 8.51 0.79
N VAL A 128 9.30 7.97 0.79
CA VAL A 128 8.66 7.38 1.98
C VAL A 128 8.95 5.89 2.06
N GLN A 129 8.79 5.15 0.95
CA GLN A 129 8.86 3.68 1.00
C GLN A 129 10.27 3.14 1.19
N LYS A 130 11.30 3.75 0.56
CA LYS A 130 12.67 3.24 0.67
C LYS A 130 13.21 3.24 2.11
N PRO A 131 13.09 4.35 2.90
CA PRO A 131 13.47 4.31 4.30
C PRO A 131 12.66 3.29 5.11
N ARG A 132 11.34 3.25 4.96
CA ARG A 132 10.47 2.29 5.68
C ARG A 132 10.84 0.84 5.39
N ILE A 133 11.13 0.51 4.13
CA ILE A 133 11.54 -0.82 3.69
C ILE A 133 12.91 -1.17 4.28
N ALA A 134 13.85 -0.24 4.28
CA ALA A 134 15.20 -0.45 4.81
C ALA A 134 15.19 -0.61 6.34
N ASP A 135 14.52 0.29 7.06
CA ASP A 135 14.53 0.34 8.52
C ASP A 135 13.73 -0.80 9.15
N SER A 136 12.63 -1.25 8.51
CA SER A 136 11.90 -2.44 8.94
C SER A 136 12.64 -3.74 8.63
N GLY A 137 13.58 -3.73 7.68
CA GLY A 137 14.21 -4.93 7.14
C GLY A 137 13.29 -5.79 6.25
N VAL A 138 12.08 -5.29 5.94
CA VAL A 138 11.08 -6.03 5.15
C VAL A 138 11.60 -6.38 3.75
N GLY A 139 12.45 -5.52 3.18
CA GLY A 139 13.00 -5.70 1.84
C GLY A 139 13.81 -6.99 1.64
N GLU A 140 14.38 -7.56 2.71
CA GLU A 140 15.19 -8.78 2.65
C GLU A 140 14.40 -10.05 2.28
N TYR A 141 13.08 -9.97 2.28
CA TYR A 141 12.18 -11.10 1.99
C TYR A 141 11.72 -11.12 0.53
N PHE A 142 11.98 -10.07 -0.25
CA PHE A 142 11.46 -9.91 -1.61
C PHE A 142 12.55 -10.08 -2.67
N ASP A 143 12.23 -10.81 -3.73
CA ASP A 143 13.11 -10.95 -4.89
C ASP A 143 13.23 -9.62 -5.65
N ILE A 144 12.12 -8.88 -5.83
CA ILE A 144 12.09 -7.52 -6.40
C ILE A 144 11.05 -6.67 -5.65
N ILE A 145 11.35 -5.38 -5.51
CA ILE A 145 10.45 -4.37 -4.95
C ILE A 145 10.01 -3.44 -6.07
N PHE A 146 8.70 -3.40 -6.33
CA PHE A 146 8.10 -2.53 -7.34
C PHE A 146 7.42 -1.35 -6.67
N ILE A 147 8.02 -0.17 -6.80
CA ILE A 147 7.45 1.11 -6.37
C ILE A 147 6.84 1.78 -7.60
N SER A 148 5.56 2.09 -7.57
CA SER A 148 4.78 2.53 -8.73
C SER A 148 5.37 3.75 -9.45
N GLU A 149 5.99 4.67 -8.74
CA GLU A 149 6.59 5.86 -9.33
C GLU A 149 7.85 5.53 -10.13
N GLU A 150 8.66 4.56 -9.68
CA GLU A 150 9.83 4.07 -10.41
C GLU A 150 9.43 3.24 -11.64
N ILE A 151 8.28 2.55 -11.57
CA ILE A 151 7.70 1.81 -12.70
C ILE A 151 7.06 2.76 -13.73
N GLY A 152 6.63 3.97 -13.31
CA GLY A 152 5.95 4.95 -14.15
C GLY A 152 4.44 4.72 -14.29
N TYR A 153 3.90 3.71 -13.63
CA TYR A 153 2.47 3.37 -13.57
C TYR A 153 2.10 2.93 -12.15
N ALA A 154 0.82 3.06 -11.76
CA ALA A 154 0.33 2.68 -10.45
C ALA A 154 -0.75 1.59 -10.54
N LYS A 155 -0.90 0.76 -9.51
CA LYS A 155 -2.10 -0.08 -9.32
C LYS A 155 -3.33 0.83 -9.26
N PRO A 156 -4.46 0.52 -9.92
CA PRO A 156 -4.81 -0.74 -10.57
C PRO A 156 -4.51 -0.78 -12.08
N GLN A 157 -3.67 0.11 -12.61
CA GLN A 157 -3.38 0.15 -14.03
C GLN A 157 -2.70 -1.15 -14.49
N LYS A 158 -3.24 -1.75 -15.55
CA LYS A 158 -2.64 -2.98 -16.14
C LYS A 158 -1.17 -2.78 -16.51
N CYS A 159 -0.80 -1.59 -17.00
CA CYS A 159 0.57 -1.27 -17.40
C CYS A 159 1.57 -1.39 -16.23
N PHE A 160 1.16 -1.13 -14.98
CA PHE A 160 2.01 -1.37 -13.82
C PHE A 160 2.43 -2.84 -13.75
N PHE A 161 1.46 -3.74 -13.79
CA PHE A 161 1.74 -5.18 -13.72
C PHE A 161 2.46 -5.70 -14.95
N ASP A 162 2.11 -5.22 -16.16
CA ASP A 162 2.81 -5.62 -17.38
C ASP A 162 4.32 -5.29 -17.27
N LYS A 163 4.67 -4.11 -16.71
CA LYS A 163 6.07 -3.75 -16.46
C LYS A 163 6.73 -4.61 -15.38
N CYS A 164 6.02 -4.92 -14.30
CA CYS A 164 6.52 -5.84 -13.28
C CYS A 164 6.81 -7.23 -13.89
N PHE A 165 5.91 -7.74 -14.71
CA PHE A 165 6.06 -9.07 -15.36
C PHE A 165 7.24 -9.12 -16.31
N GLU A 166 7.52 -8.03 -17.05
CA GLU A 166 8.69 -7.93 -17.94
C GLU A 166 10.03 -8.05 -17.17
N MET A 167 10.05 -7.71 -15.87
CA MET A 167 11.24 -7.75 -15.02
C MET A 167 11.43 -9.09 -14.28
N ILE A 168 10.46 -10.00 -14.38
CA ILE A 168 10.49 -11.30 -13.71
C ILE A 168 10.84 -12.38 -14.74
N GLU A 169 11.95 -13.07 -14.49
CA GLU A 169 12.39 -14.18 -15.34
C GLU A 169 11.38 -15.35 -15.26
N ASP A 170 11.06 -15.96 -16.41
CA ASP A 170 10.13 -17.09 -16.53
C ASP A 170 8.75 -16.87 -15.91
N PHE A 171 8.25 -15.62 -15.94
CA PHE A 171 6.96 -15.27 -15.35
C PHE A 171 5.78 -16.00 -16.01
N ASN A 172 4.92 -16.59 -15.17
CA ASN A 172 3.67 -17.24 -15.60
C ASN A 172 2.48 -16.67 -14.84
N LYS A 173 1.56 -16.00 -15.55
CA LYS A 173 0.33 -15.41 -14.97
C LYS A 173 -0.55 -16.42 -14.24
N ASP A 174 -0.65 -17.65 -14.74
CA ASP A 174 -1.50 -18.68 -14.17
C ASP A 174 -0.99 -19.17 -12.79
N GLU A 175 0.29 -18.91 -12.49
CA GLU A 175 0.95 -19.24 -11.24
C GLU A 175 1.15 -18.03 -10.33
N ALA A 176 0.54 -16.88 -10.67
CA ALA A 176 0.70 -15.63 -9.95
C ALA A 176 -0.55 -15.21 -9.19
N ILE A 177 -0.35 -14.58 -8.04
CA ILE A 177 -1.40 -13.98 -7.23
C ILE A 177 -0.93 -12.65 -6.66
N ILE A 178 -1.85 -11.67 -6.56
CA ILE A 178 -1.67 -10.46 -5.76
C ILE A 178 -2.45 -10.57 -4.45
N VAL A 179 -1.81 -10.17 -3.35
CA VAL A 179 -2.41 -10.08 -2.03
C VAL A 179 -2.30 -8.65 -1.52
N GLY A 180 -3.40 -8.05 -1.13
CA GLY A 180 -3.43 -6.69 -0.60
C GLY A 180 -4.77 -6.36 0.06
N ASP A 181 -4.82 -5.23 0.76
CA ASP A 181 -6.01 -4.78 1.50
C ASP A 181 -6.96 -3.90 0.66
N SER A 182 -6.47 -3.35 -0.46
CA SER A 182 -7.23 -2.41 -1.28
C SER A 182 -8.00 -3.12 -2.40
N LEU A 183 -9.34 -3.03 -2.36
CA LEU A 183 -10.18 -3.51 -3.47
C LEU A 183 -9.95 -2.73 -4.77
N SER A 184 -9.78 -1.41 -4.69
CA SER A 184 -9.66 -0.53 -5.86
C SER A 184 -8.25 -0.55 -6.47
N SER A 185 -7.23 -0.85 -5.70
CA SER A 185 -5.83 -0.87 -6.12
C SER A 185 -5.35 -2.29 -6.39
N ASP A 186 -5.27 -3.14 -5.36
CA ASP A 186 -4.66 -4.46 -5.46
C ASP A 186 -5.55 -5.45 -6.20
N ILE A 187 -6.81 -5.57 -5.76
CA ILE A 187 -7.72 -6.56 -6.30
C ILE A 187 -8.12 -6.20 -7.73
N MET A 188 -8.53 -4.95 -7.95
CA MET A 188 -8.82 -4.49 -9.32
C MET A 188 -7.58 -4.56 -10.20
N GLY A 189 -6.39 -4.26 -9.66
CA GLY A 189 -5.12 -4.36 -10.37
C GLY A 189 -4.80 -5.78 -10.82
N GLY A 190 -4.96 -6.76 -9.93
CA GLY A 190 -4.80 -8.18 -10.25
C GLY A 190 -5.79 -8.67 -11.30
N ILE A 191 -7.07 -8.26 -11.19
CA ILE A 191 -8.11 -8.54 -12.20
C ILE A 191 -7.70 -7.95 -13.56
N ASN A 192 -7.29 -6.69 -13.61
CA ASN A 192 -6.87 -6.02 -14.84
C ASN A 192 -5.63 -6.66 -15.46
N ALA A 193 -4.73 -7.19 -14.64
CA ALA A 193 -3.51 -7.87 -15.06
C ALA A 193 -3.76 -9.33 -15.49
N GLY A 194 -4.90 -9.92 -15.10
CA GLY A 194 -5.24 -11.32 -15.38
C GLY A 194 -4.48 -12.32 -14.51
N ILE A 195 -4.18 -11.96 -13.25
CA ILE A 195 -3.61 -12.86 -12.24
C ILE A 195 -4.64 -13.10 -11.13
N LYS A 196 -4.43 -14.13 -10.31
CA LYS A 196 -5.31 -14.39 -9.16
C LYS A 196 -5.22 -13.27 -8.12
N THR A 197 -6.29 -13.12 -7.34
CA THR A 197 -6.42 -12.05 -6.35
C THR A 197 -6.81 -12.60 -4.99
N CYS A 198 -6.15 -12.11 -3.93
CA CYS A 198 -6.50 -12.43 -2.55
C CYS A 198 -6.64 -11.13 -1.74
N HIS A 199 -7.84 -10.84 -1.31
CA HIS A 199 -8.12 -9.68 -0.47
C HIS A 199 -7.79 -9.98 0.99
N PHE A 200 -6.82 -9.27 1.54
CA PHE A 200 -6.55 -9.23 2.98
C PHE A 200 -7.51 -8.22 3.64
N ASN A 201 -8.45 -8.72 4.45
CA ASN A 201 -9.52 -7.90 5.02
C ASN A 201 -9.67 -8.12 6.54
N PRO A 202 -8.68 -7.71 7.34
CA PRO A 202 -8.73 -7.92 8.78
C PRO A 202 -9.82 -7.11 9.49
N TRP A 203 -10.31 -6.05 8.84
CA TRP A 203 -11.36 -5.17 9.39
C TRP A 203 -12.77 -5.55 8.94
N ASP A 204 -12.91 -6.65 8.21
CA ASP A 204 -14.19 -7.14 7.65
C ASP A 204 -14.99 -6.06 6.90
N LYS A 205 -14.29 -5.20 6.16
CA LYS A 205 -14.90 -4.17 5.31
C LYS A 205 -15.84 -4.82 4.29
N PRO A 206 -17.04 -4.25 4.04
CA PRO A 206 -17.97 -4.81 3.08
C PRO A 206 -17.42 -4.76 1.66
N TYR A 207 -17.77 -5.76 0.85
CA TYR A 207 -17.44 -5.73 -0.57
C TYR A 207 -18.29 -4.73 -1.34
N THR A 208 -17.65 -4.12 -2.33
CA THR A 208 -18.29 -3.34 -3.39
C THR A 208 -18.64 -4.25 -4.57
N ASN A 209 -18.61 -3.71 -5.79
CA ASN A 209 -18.76 -4.50 -7.02
C ASN A 209 -17.48 -5.31 -7.40
N ILE A 210 -16.37 -5.09 -6.70
CA ILE A 210 -15.09 -5.77 -6.94
C ILE A 210 -15.06 -7.03 -6.09
N LYS A 211 -14.90 -8.19 -6.74
CA LYS A 211 -14.85 -9.49 -6.06
C LYS A 211 -13.46 -10.10 -6.25
N PRO A 212 -12.72 -10.35 -5.16
CA PRO A 212 -11.47 -11.11 -5.23
C PRO A 212 -11.76 -12.61 -5.48
N ASP A 213 -10.77 -13.35 -5.98
CA ASP A 213 -10.85 -14.81 -6.07
C ASP A 213 -10.83 -15.45 -4.69
N TYR A 214 -10.02 -14.88 -3.77
CA TYR A 214 -9.85 -15.36 -2.40
C TYR A 214 -9.93 -14.21 -1.40
N LYS A 215 -10.24 -14.56 -0.15
CA LYS A 215 -10.24 -13.64 1.01
C LYS A 215 -9.55 -14.31 2.18
N ILE A 216 -8.73 -13.53 2.89
CA ILE A 216 -8.19 -13.88 4.21
C ILE A 216 -8.45 -12.72 5.19
N ASN A 217 -8.64 -13.04 6.46
CA ASN A 217 -8.79 -12.04 7.52
C ASN A 217 -7.54 -11.97 8.43
N LYS A 218 -6.68 -12.99 8.35
CA LYS A 218 -5.41 -13.04 9.08
C LYS A 218 -4.30 -13.45 8.11
N LEU A 219 -3.14 -12.84 8.25
CA LEU A 219 -1.98 -13.15 7.41
C LEU A 219 -1.53 -14.61 7.55
N SER A 220 -1.74 -15.23 8.72
CA SER A 220 -1.45 -16.66 8.95
C SER A 220 -2.27 -17.63 8.09
N GLU A 221 -3.34 -17.15 7.45
CA GLU A 221 -4.19 -17.95 6.55
C GLU A 221 -3.62 -18.03 5.13
N LEU A 222 -2.63 -17.17 4.78
CA LEU A 222 -2.20 -17.02 3.40
C LEU A 222 -1.46 -18.25 2.88
N ILE A 223 -0.44 -18.75 3.57
CA ILE A 223 0.33 -19.93 3.08
C ILE A 223 -0.56 -21.18 2.98
N PRO A 224 -1.40 -21.52 3.96
CA PRO A 224 -2.38 -22.61 3.81
C PRO A 224 -3.31 -22.42 2.60
N LEU A 225 -3.77 -21.21 2.34
CA LEU A 225 -4.57 -20.90 1.16
C LEU A 225 -3.77 -21.16 -0.12
N LEU A 226 -2.56 -20.62 -0.25
CA LEU A 226 -1.71 -20.79 -1.44
C LEU A 226 -1.42 -22.27 -1.74
N ASP A 227 -1.14 -23.07 -0.70
CA ASP A 227 -0.91 -24.52 -0.83
C ASP A 227 -2.17 -25.27 -1.31
N SER A 228 -3.38 -24.72 -1.11
CA SER A 228 -4.65 -25.32 -1.54
C SER A 228 -4.98 -25.02 -3.01
N ILE A 229 -4.38 -24.00 -3.62
CA ILE A 229 -4.66 -23.58 -5.00
C ILE A 229 -3.93 -24.52 -5.98
N LYS A 230 -4.70 -25.20 -6.82
CA LYS A 230 -4.19 -26.14 -7.83
C LYS A 230 -3.75 -25.46 -9.10
#